data_a4a7c5486ce7fe45902bee7066b70a70
#
_entry.id   a4a7c5486ce7fe45902bee7066b70a70
#
_cell.length_a   1.000
_cell.length_b   1.000
_cell.length_c   1.000
_cell.angle_alpha   90.00
_cell.angle_beta   90.00
_cell.angle_gamma   90.00
#
_symmetry.space_group_name_H-M   'P 1'
#
loop_
_entity.id
_entity.type
_entity.pdbx_description
1 polymer ?
#
loop_
_entity_poly.entity_id
_entity_poly.type
_entity_poly.pdbx_seq_one_letter_code
_entity_poly.pdbx_strand_id
1 'polypeptide(L)'
;MTALQFHSKLNRSGLQAFSTGVRKFSLSPNGASQSHFDVLVVGGGTGGITMSARLKRKVGAGNVAIIEPNEKHYYQPMWTLVGAGAKPLNKSGRSTASVIPSGVTWIKSSVREFDPDKSLVRNDDGTQVSYKYLIIALGLQLEYEKIKGLPEGFNDGKIGSNYSVNFVEKTWKALQDFREGNAIFTFPNTPVKCAGAPQKIMYLSEHYFRKFGKRPKANIIYNTSLPVIFGVKKYADVLLEIVKARNIEVNYRLNLIEVRTDKQEAVFEKLDHPGETKTFQYEMLHVTPPMAPPDVIQKSPLADAGGWLDVNKENLQHRRYSNVFGIGDCTNLPTSKTAAAVAAQSAVLSKTISMVMKNEKPTHKGTLGRSKTSENVDAPRYEVKDVLQLD
;
A
#
# COMPACT_ATOMS: atom_id res chain seq x y z
N MET A 1 21.96 -76.67 -19.29
CA MET A 1 22.79 -77.00 -18.12
C MET A 1 23.30 -75.66 -17.57
N THR A 2 23.12 -75.14 -16.42
CA THR A 2 22.57 -75.55 -15.12
C THR A 2 22.10 -74.29 -14.43
N ALA A 3 20.95 -74.36 -13.81
CA ALA A 3 20.42 -73.33 -12.96
C ALA A 3 21.18 -73.18 -11.62
N LEU A 4 21.37 -72.01 -11.13
CA LEU A 4 21.74 -71.81 -9.74
C LEU A 4 20.81 -70.69 -9.15
N GLN A 5 19.99 -71.13 -8.19
CA GLN A 5 19.13 -70.32 -7.34
C GLN A 5 19.98 -69.54 -6.37
N PHE A 6 19.65 -68.21 -6.20
CA PHE A 6 20.03 -67.49 -5.02
C PHE A 6 18.79 -66.88 -4.36
N HIS A 7 18.52 -67.36 -3.16
CA HIS A 7 17.54 -66.77 -2.22
C HIS A 7 18.04 -65.41 -1.74
N SER A 8 17.24 -64.34 -1.94
CA SER A 8 17.46 -63.07 -1.29
C SER A 8 16.41 -62.85 -0.17
N LYS A 9 16.92 -62.69 1.01
CA LYS A 9 16.14 -62.31 2.20
C LYS A 9 15.60 -60.88 1.99
N LEU A 10 14.29 -60.71 2.01
CA LEU A 10 13.59 -59.43 2.08
C LEU A 10 13.71 -58.90 3.50
N ASN A 11 14.45 -57.81 3.65
CA ASN A 11 14.48 -57.00 4.84
C ASN A 11 13.29 -56.03 4.77
N ARG A 12 12.31 -56.18 5.67
CA ARG A 12 11.22 -55.23 5.91
C ARG A 12 11.76 -54.07 6.72
N SER A 13 12.08 -52.95 6.10
CA SER A 13 12.28 -51.68 6.77
C SER A 13 11.26 -50.69 6.21
N GLY A 14 10.45 -50.16 7.12
CA GLY A 14 9.41 -49.16 7.12
C GLY A 14 9.31 -48.23 5.94
N LEU A 15 8.27 -48.42 5.16
CA LEU A 15 7.66 -47.34 4.37
C LEU A 15 6.86 -46.44 5.34
N GLN A 16 7.46 -45.36 5.80
CA GLN A 16 6.69 -44.26 6.32
C GLN A 16 5.94 -43.62 5.15
N ALA A 17 4.63 -43.83 5.13
CA ALA A 17 3.72 -43.16 4.23
C ALA A 17 3.74 -41.66 4.56
N PHE A 18 4.34 -40.84 3.69
CA PHE A 18 4.10 -39.40 3.66
C PHE A 18 2.63 -39.21 3.30
N SER A 19 1.80 -38.96 4.29
CA SER A 19 0.44 -38.46 4.09
C SER A 19 0.54 -37.07 3.48
N THR A 20 0.54 -37.00 2.15
CA THR A 20 0.22 -35.78 1.42
C THR A 20 -1.24 -35.47 1.75
N GLY A 21 -1.44 -34.42 2.56
CA GLY A 21 -2.77 -33.92 2.91
C GLY A 21 -3.58 -33.65 1.64
N VAL A 22 -4.47 -34.55 1.30
CA VAL A 22 -5.43 -34.38 0.21
C VAL A 22 -6.36 -33.25 0.62
N ARG A 23 -6.25 -32.10 -0.07
CA ARG A 23 -7.20 -30.99 0.10
C ARG A 23 -8.59 -31.50 -0.25
N LYS A 24 -9.55 -31.32 0.65
CA LYS A 24 -10.95 -31.57 0.35
C LYS A 24 -11.45 -30.50 -0.61
N PHE A 25 -11.46 -30.78 -1.89
CA PHE A 25 -12.24 -30.04 -2.87
C PHE A 25 -13.66 -30.59 -2.83
N SER A 26 -14.63 -29.76 -2.51
CA SER A 26 -16.04 -30.07 -2.68
C SER A 26 -16.61 -29.18 -3.78
N LEU A 27 -17.45 -29.73 -4.64
CA LEU A 27 -18.25 -28.92 -5.55
C LEU A 27 -19.40 -28.32 -4.76
N SER A 28 -19.63 -27.00 -4.92
CA SER A 28 -20.87 -26.40 -4.44
C SER A 28 -22.05 -26.92 -5.27
N PRO A 29 -23.30 -26.80 -4.78
CA PRO A 29 -24.50 -27.20 -5.54
C PRO A 29 -24.59 -26.59 -6.95
N ASN A 30 -23.84 -25.48 -7.20
CA ASN A 30 -23.80 -24.77 -8.48
C ASN A 30 -22.53 -25.08 -9.30
N GLY A 31 -21.78 -26.16 -9.01
CA GLY A 31 -20.61 -26.58 -9.79
C GLY A 31 -19.33 -25.74 -9.55
N ALA A 32 -19.35 -24.73 -8.69
CA ALA A 32 -18.16 -23.92 -8.39
C ALA A 32 -17.18 -24.69 -7.49
N SER A 33 -15.90 -24.66 -7.83
CA SER A 33 -14.84 -25.24 -6.99
C SER A 33 -14.75 -24.48 -5.67
N GLN A 34 -14.90 -25.18 -4.55
CA GLN A 34 -14.79 -24.62 -3.20
C GLN A 34 -13.57 -25.20 -2.49
N SER A 35 -12.74 -24.31 -1.94
CA SER A 35 -11.63 -24.67 -1.07
C SER A 35 -11.81 -24.09 0.33
N HIS A 36 -11.20 -24.70 1.34
CA HIS A 36 -11.24 -24.26 2.73
C HIS A 36 -9.85 -24.07 3.31
N PHE A 37 -9.65 -23.00 4.08
CA PHE A 37 -8.40 -22.72 4.81
C PHE A 37 -8.70 -22.27 6.25
N ASP A 38 -7.83 -22.62 7.18
CA ASP A 38 -7.93 -22.08 8.54
C ASP A 38 -7.73 -20.55 8.52
N VAL A 39 -6.79 -20.07 7.71
CA VAL A 39 -6.53 -18.63 7.54
C VAL A 39 -6.53 -18.26 6.07
N LEU A 40 -7.39 -17.33 5.72
CA LEU A 40 -7.41 -16.70 4.41
C LEU A 40 -6.92 -15.25 4.52
N VAL A 41 -5.93 -14.89 3.71
CA VAL A 41 -5.40 -13.52 3.61
C VAL A 41 -5.78 -12.96 2.25
N VAL A 42 -6.36 -11.77 2.21
CA VAL A 42 -6.74 -11.07 0.98
C VAL A 42 -5.86 -9.86 0.77
N GLY A 43 -5.08 -9.89 -0.33
CA GLY A 43 -4.08 -8.90 -0.69
C GLY A 43 -2.65 -9.35 -0.39
N GLY A 44 -1.80 -9.40 -1.41
CA GLY A 44 -0.38 -9.80 -1.37
C GLY A 44 0.60 -8.64 -1.18
N GLY A 45 0.14 -7.51 -0.65
CA GLY A 45 1.01 -6.38 -0.28
C GLY A 45 1.80 -6.64 1.02
N THR A 46 2.43 -5.59 1.56
CA THR A 46 3.25 -5.67 2.79
C THR A 46 2.48 -6.30 3.95
N GLY A 47 1.21 -5.93 4.16
CA GLY A 47 0.38 -6.46 5.24
C GLY A 47 0.11 -7.95 5.08
N GLY A 48 -0.36 -8.35 3.89
CA GLY A 48 -0.74 -9.74 3.63
C GLY A 48 0.44 -10.71 3.68
N ILE A 49 1.55 -10.39 3.04
CA ILE A 49 2.78 -11.22 3.09
C ILE A 49 3.28 -11.36 4.54
N THR A 50 3.31 -10.25 5.30
CA THR A 50 3.74 -10.28 6.70
C THR A 50 2.84 -11.15 7.56
N MET A 51 1.52 -11.04 7.41
CA MET A 51 0.57 -11.83 8.20
C MET A 51 0.57 -13.30 7.76
N SER A 52 0.66 -13.61 6.47
CA SER A 52 0.79 -14.98 5.97
C SER A 52 2.00 -15.68 6.57
N ALA A 53 3.16 -15.00 6.63
CA ALA A 53 4.37 -15.55 7.23
C ALA A 53 4.23 -15.81 8.74
N ARG A 54 3.58 -14.89 9.46
CA ARG A 54 3.35 -15.02 10.91
C ARG A 54 2.35 -16.12 11.24
N LEU A 55 1.25 -16.19 10.51
CA LEU A 55 0.15 -17.12 10.80
C LEU A 55 0.47 -18.54 10.33
N LYS A 56 1.19 -18.72 9.22
CA LYS A 56 1.70 -20.04 8.83
C LYS A 56 2.47 -20.72 9.98
N ARG A 57 3.28 -19.96 10.74
CA ARG A 57 4.03 -20.50 11.90
C ARG A 57 3.13 -20.95 13.05
N LYS A 58 1.87 -20.49 13.09
CA LYS A 58 0.90 -20.82 14.13
C LYS A 58 -0.01 -21.99 13.76
N VAL A 59 -0.51 -22.00 12.50
CA VAL A 59 -1.48 -22.99 12.05
C VAL A 59 -0.89 -24.09 11.18
N GLY A 60 0.38 -23.98 10.82
CA GLY A 60 1.08 -24.95 9.97
C GLY A 60 1.01 -24.63 8.48
N ALA A 61 1.88 -25.31 7.73
CA ALA A 61 1.91 -25.23 6.27
C ALA A 61 0.62 -25.83 5.66
N GLY A 62 0.15 -25.26 4.55
CA GLY A 62 -1.07 -25.72 3.86
C GLY A 62 -2.38 -25.20 4.45
N ASN A 63 -2.38 -24.65 5.66
CA ASN A 63 -3.60 -24.13 6.33
C ASN A 63 -3.78 -22.62 6.11
N VAL A 64 -2.86 -21.96 5.42
CA VAL A 64 -2.93 -20.53 5.06
C VAL A 64 -2.99 -20.38 3.56
N ALA A 65 -3.93 -19.59 3.06
CA ALA A 65 -3.95 -19.12 1.68
C ALA A 65 -3.85 -17.60 1.61
N ILE A 66 -3.31 -17.11 0.51
CA ILE A 66 -3.29 -15.69 0.14
C ILE A 66 -3.90 -15.51 -1.24
N ILE A 67 -4.86 -14.59 -1.36
CA ILE A 67 -5.44 -14.16 -2.64
C ILE A 67 -4.72 -12.90 -3.09
N GLU A 68 -4.06 -12.97 -4.26
CA GLU A 68 -3.35 -11.86 -4.87
C GLU A 68 -3.30 -12.06 -6.39
N PRO A 69 -3.86 -11.15 -7.19
CA PRO A 69 -3.89 -11.31 -8.65
C PRO A 69 -2.54 -11.04 -9.32
N ASN A 70 -1.70 -10.18 -8.72
CA ASN A 70 -0.51 -9.67 -9.38
C ASN A 70 0.67 -10.66 -9.29
N GLU A 71 1.32 -10.89 -10.41
CA GLU A 71 2.53 -11.71 -10.49
C GLU A 71 3.78 -11.00 -9.95
N LYS A 72 3.73 -9.69 -9.80
CA LYS A 72 4.84 -8.87 -9.35
C LYS A 72 4.48 -8.10 -8.09
N HIS A 73 5.25 -8.33 -7.05
CA HIS A 73 5.17 -7.61 -5.78
C HIS A 73 6.16 -6.45 -5.80
N TYR A 74 5.70 -5.26 -5.34
CA TYR A 74 6.53 -4.07 -5.27
C TYR A 74 6.68 -3.54 -3.85
N TYR A 75 7.91 -3.20 -3.49
CA TYR A 75 8.21 -2.40 -2.31
C TYR A 75 7.98 -0.92 -2.65
N GLN A 76 6.72 -0.49 -2.57
CA GLN A 76 6.26 0.84 -2.99
C GLN A 76 7.01 2.03 -2.35
N PRO A 77 7.48 1.99 -1.08
CA PRO A 77 8.26 3.10 -0.51
C PRO A 77 9.52 3.48 -1.30
N MET A 78 10.06 2.58 -2.12
CA MET A 78 11.20 2.86 -2.99
C MET A 78 10.85 3.76 -4.18
N TRP A 79 9.57 3.87 -4.54
CA TRP A 79 9.17 4.63 -5.74
C TRP A 79 9.47 6.12 -5.65
N THR A 80 9.54 6.71 -4.45
CA THR A 80 10.04 8.07 -4.28
C THR A 80 11.49 8.22 -4.80
N LEU A 81 12.34 7.23 -4.53
CA LEU A 81 13.72 7.21 -5.02
C LEU A 81 13.79 6.87 -6.52
N VAL A 82 12.87 6.06 -7.03
CA VAL A 82 12.77 5.75 -8.47
C VAL A 82 12.38 7.00 -9.25
N GLY A 83 11.31 7.70 -8.82
CA GLY A 83 10.88 8.94 -9.47
C GLY A 83 11.91 10.08 -9.40
N ALA A 84 12.84 10.03 -8.44
CA ALA A 84 13.98 10.94 -8.34
C ALA A 84 15.23 10.46 -9.11
N GLY A 85 15.18 9.28 -9.76
CA GLY A 85 16.33 8.70 -10.48
C GLY A 85 17.42 8.10 -9.60
N ALA A 86 17.22 8.05 -8.28
CA ALA A 86 18.21 7.51 -7.32
C ALA A 86 18.26 5.97 -7.28
N LYS A 87 17.21 5.31 -7.75
CA LYS A 87 17.11 3.84 -7.85
C LYS A 87 16.36 3.44 -9.11
N PRO A 88 16.76 2.36 -9.81
CA PRO A 88 15.99 1.85 -10.94
C PRO A 88 14.75 1.09 -10.46
N LEU A 89 13.65 1.13 -11.24
CA LEU A 89 12.36 0.53 -10.89
C LEU A 89 12.45 -0.98 -10.60
N ASN A 90 13.26 -1.71 -11.36
CA ASN A 90 13.40 -3.15 -11.21
C ASN A 90 13.91 -3.59 -9.82
N LYS A 91 14.61 -2.72 -9.08
CA LYS A 91 15.03 -2.99 -7.71
C LYS A 91 13.89 -2.91 -6.70
N SER A 92 12.78 -2.28 -7.05
CA SER A 92 11.58 -2.20 -6.20
C SER A 92 10.65 -3.40 -6.32
N GLY A 93 10.82 -4.23 -7.37
CA GLY A 93 9.92 -5.32 -7.70
C GLY A 93 10.55 -6.70 -7.55
N ARG A 94 9.73 -7.68 -7.16
CA ARG A 94 10.06 -9.11 -7.11
C ARG A 94 8.89 -9.93 -7.64
N SER A 95 9.13 -11.17 -8.07
CA SER A 95 8.04 -12.11 -8.35
C SER A 95 7.22 -12.34 -7.08
N THR A 96 5.90 -12.27 -7.17
CA THR A 96 4.99 -12.55 -6.06
C THR A 96 5.21 -13.96 -5.51
N ALA A 97 5.46 -14.93 -6.38
CA ALA A 97 5.81 -16.29 -5.98
C ALA A 97 7.06 -16.35 -5.09
N SER A 98 8.04 -15.45 -5.30
CA SER A 98 9.29 -15.43 -4.50
C SER A 98 9.14 -14.79 -3.12
N VAL A 99 8.07 -14.00 -2.88
CA VAL A 99 7.81 -13.33 -1.60
C VAL A 99 6.72 -14.01 -0.78
N ILE A 100 5.86 -14.80 -1.40
CA ILE A 100 4.89 -15.63 -0.68
C ILE A 100 5.66 -16.67 0.14
N PRO A 101 5.41 -16.79 1.45
CA PRO A 101 6.12 -17.74 2.29
C PRO A 101 5.88 -19.19 1.85
N SER A 102 6.93 -19.98 1.75
CA SER A 102 6.82 -21.43 1.43
C SER A 102 5.76 -22.09 2.30
N GLY A 103 4.89 -22.94 1.72
CA GLY A 103 3.78 -23.59 2.41
C GLY A 103 2.54 -22.72 2.65
N VAL A 104 2.50 -21.50 2.13
CA VAL A 104 1.29 -20.70 1.95
C VAL A 104 0.75 -20.93 0.54
N THR A 105 -0.54 -21.18 0.41
CA THR A 105 -1.17 -21.36 -0.90
C THR A 105 -1.42 -20.00 -1.53
N TRP A 106 -0.88 -19.78 -2.72
CA TRP A 106 -1.20 -18.61 -3.53
C TRP A 106 -2.40 -18.88 -4.44
N ILE A 107 -3.47 -18.11 -4.25
CA ILE A 107 -4.63 -18.09 -5.13
C ILE A 107 -4.49 -16.84 -6.00
N LYS A 108 -4.16 -17.05 -7.29
CA LYS A 108 -3.90 -15.99 -8.24
C LYS A 108 -5.24 -15.51 -8.83
N SER A 109 -5.98 -14.75 -8.05
CA SER A 109 -7.28 -14.20 -8.43
C SER A 109 -7.55 -12.91 -7.68
N SER A 110 -8.54 -12.12 -8.12
CA SER A 110 -9.07 -10.97 -7.40
C SER A 110 -10.32 -11.37 -6.63
N VAL A 111 -10.56 -10.69 -5.51
CA VAL A 111 -11.80 -10.87 -4.73
C VAL A 111 -12.88 -9.98 -5.33
N ARG A 112 -14.02 -10.58 -5.68
CA ARG A 112 -15.23 -9.90 -6.14
C ARG A 112 -16.19 -9.58 -5.01
N GLU A 113 -16.31 -10.47 -4.00
CA GLU A 113 -17.32 -10.35 -2.96
C GLU A 113 -16.86 -10.99 -1.64
N PHE A 114 -17.21 -10.34 -0.53
CA PHE A 114 -17.11 -10.88 0.82
C PHE A 114 -18.49 -11.28 1.34
N ASP A 115 -18.64 -12.53 1.80
CA ASP A 115 -19.83 -13.05 2.48
C ASP A 115 -19.42 -13.50 3.90
N PRO A 116 -19.24 -12.53 4.83
CA PRO A 116 -18.70 -12.83 6.16
C PRO A 116 -19.64 -13.64 7.04
N ASP A 117 -20.96 -13.60 6.79
CA ASP A 117 -21.96 -14.39 7.51
C ASP A 117 -21.78 -15.90 7.26
N LYS A 118 -21.33 -16.25 6.03
CA LYS A 118 -20.99 -17.63 5.65
C LYS A 118 -19.50 -17.94 5.77
N SER A 119 -18.68 -16.99 6.25
CA SER A 119 -17.21 -17.11 6.25
C SER A 119 -16.66 -17.52 4.86
N LEU A 120 -17.09 -16.80 3.81
CA LEU A 120 -16.81 -17.11 2.41
C LEU A 120 -16.32 -15.87 1.66
N VAL A 121 -15.39 -16.09 0.74
CA VAL A 121 -14.93 -15.11 -0.26
C VAL A 121 -15.22 -15.67 -1.65
N ARG A 122 -15.75 -14.82 -2.54
CA ARG A 122 -15.94 -15.14 -3.96
C ARG A 122 -14.95 -14.36 -4.80
N ASN A 123 -14.25 -15.06 -5.67
CA ASN A 123 -13.26 -14.49 -6.58
C ASN A 123 -13.89 -14.14 -7.94
N ASP A 124 -13.19 -13.32 -8.74
CA ASP A 124 -13.63 -12.90 -10.08
C ASP A 124 -13.74 -14.09 -11.06
N ASP A 125 -12.91 -15.12 -10.88
CA ASP A 125 -12.94 -16.36 -11.67
C ASP A 125 -14.05 -17.34 -11.27
N GLY A 126 -14.94 -16.93 -10.34
CA GLY A 126 -16.05 -17.74 -9.84
C GLY A 126 -15.69 -18.74 -8.75
N THR A 127 -14.41 -18.90 -8.41
CA THR A 127 -14.00 -19.78 -7.30
C THR A 127 -14.45 -19.22 -5.96
N GLN A 128 -14.70 -20.13 -5.01
CA GLN A 128 -15.14 -19.80 -3.67
C GLN A 128 -14.13 -20.33 -2.65
N VAL A 129 -13.79 -19.49 -1.67
CA VAL A 129 -12.83 -19.84 -0.60
C VAL A 129 -13.47 -19.59 0.74
N SER A 130 -13.68 -20.65 1.52
CA SER A 130 -14.15 -20.56 2.90
C SER A 130 -12.98 -20.51 3.88
N TYR A 131 -13.21 -19.93 5.05
CA TYR A 131 -12.16 -19.70 6.03
C TYR A 131 -12.67 -19.82 7.48
N LYS A 132 -11.77 -20.12 8.41
CA LYS A 132 -12.03 -19.89 9.83
C LYS A 132 -11.73 -18.45 10.23
N TYR A 133 -10.61 -17.91 9.73
CA TYR A 133 -10.15 -16.54 10.02
C TYR A 133 -9.79 -15.82 8.73
N LEU A 134 -10.29 -14.60 8.57
CA LEU A 134 -10.04 -13.75 7.39
C LEU A 134 -9.18 -12.54 7.77
N ILE A 135 -8.12 -12.31 7.02
CA ILE A 135 -7.29 -11.11 7.14
C ILE A 135 -7.38 -10.31 5.85
N ILE A 136 -7.83 -9.05 5.93
CA ILE A 136 -7.95 -8.15 4.80
C ILE A 136 -6.81 -7.16 4.82
N ALA A 137 -6.01 -7.12 3.73
CA ALA A 137 -4.79 -6.33 3.57
C ALA A 137 -4.69 -5.72 2.17
N LEU A 138 -5.81 -5.22 1.63
CA LEU A 138 -5.97 -4.81 0.22
C LEU A 138 -5.33 -3.45 -0.13
N GLY A 139 -4.84 -2.69 0.87
CA GLY A 139 -4.26 -1.38 0.62
C GLY A 139 -5.30 -0.34 0.19
N LEU A 140 -4.93 0.54 -0.74
CA LEU A 140 -5.76 1.60 -1.30
C LEU A 140 -5.90 1.46 -2.80
N GLN A 141 -7.02 1.92 -3.35
CA GLN A 141 -7.15 2.19 -4.79
C GLN A 141 -6.75 3.63 -5.09
N LEU A 142 -6.16 3.83 -6.26
CA LEU A 142 -5.74 5.13 -6.78
C LEU A 142 -6.79 5.59 -7.78
N GLU A 143 -7.29 6.81 -7.62
CA GLU A 143 -8.42 7.32 -8.39
C GLU A 143 -7.96 8.47 -9.31
N TYR A 144 -7.06 8.16 -10.25
CA TYR A 144 -6.56 9.16 -11.22
C TYR A 144 -7.68 9.73 -12.10
N GLU A 145 -8.70 8.94 -12.39
CA GLU A 145 -9.87 9.30 -13.20
C GLU A 145 -10.75 10.39 -12.54
N LYS A 146 -10.59 10.65 -11.25
CA LYS A 146 -11.24 11.77 -10.57
C LYS A 146 -10.61 13.12 -10.89
N ILE A 147 -9.46 13.13 -11.55
CA ILE A 147 -8.80 14.31 -12.08
C ILE A 147 -9.06 14.32 -13.58
N LYS A 148 -9.90 15.23 -14.06
CA LYS A 148 -10.22 15.33 -15.49
C LYS A 148 -8.94 15.49 -16.33
N GLY A 149 -8.80 14.71 -17.40
CA GLY A 149 -7.60 14.65 -18.23
C GLY A 149 -6.57 13.60 -17.79
N LEU A 150 -6.83 12.87 -16.68
CA LEU A 150 -6.05 11.71 -16.24
C LEU A 150 -6.92 10.44 -16.27
N PRO A 151 -6.31 9.24 -16.48
CA PRO A 151 -4.87 8.99 -16.60
C PRO A 151 -4.22 9.26 -17.97
N GLU A 152 -4.97 9.58 -19.01
CA GLU A 152 -4.46 9.75 -20.39
C GLU A 152 -3.35 10.80 -20.48
N GLY A 153 -3.47 11.87 -19.69
CA GLY A 153 -2.48 12.95 -19.61
C GLY A 153 -1.07 12.52 -19.22
N PHE A 154 -0.89 11.34 -18.63
CA PHE A 154 0.46 10.82 -18.39
C PHE A 154 1.26 10.53 -19.65
N ASN A 155 0.63 10.54 -20.83
CA ASN A 155 1.32 10.38 -22.11
C ASN A 155 1.99 11.67 -22.61
N ASP A 156 1.70 12.81 -21.99
CA ASP A 156 2.31 14.12 -22.30
C ASP A 156 3.83 14.19 -22.07
N GLY A 157 4.39 13.28 -21.27
CA GLY A 157 5.83 13.25 -20.96
C GLY A 157 6.27 14.21 -19.86
N LYS A 158 5.48 15.21 -19.50
CA LYS A 158 5.74 16.19 -18.43
C LYS A 158 5.08 15.84 -17.10
N ILE A 159 4.22 14.82 -17.09
CA ILE A 159 3.42 14.41 -15.95
C ILE A 159 3.92 13.07 -15.39
N GLY A 160 4.14 13.00 -14.10
CA GLY A 160 4.51 11.76 -13.40
C GLY A 160 3.80 11.57 -12.08
N SER A 161 3.89 10.35 -11.54
CA SER A 161 3.34 10.03 -10.22
C SER A 161 4.14 8.92 -9.55
N ASN A 162 4.61 9.15 -8.34
CA ASN A 162 5.34 8.16 -7.56
C ASN A 162 4.43 7.17 -6.83
N TYR A 163 3.13 7.19 -7.11
CA TYR A 163 2.13 6.33 -6.46
C TYR A 163 1.74 5.09 -7.27
N SER A 164 2.17 5.03 -8.55
CA SER A 164 1.92 3.90 -9.44
C SER A 164 3.19 3.43 -10.13
N VAL A 165 3.33 2.11 -10.26
CA VAL A 165 4.40 1.49 -11.05
C VAL A 165 4.38 1.93 -12.53
N ASN A 166 3.18 2.24 -13.05
CA ASN A 166 3.00 2.64 -14.43
C ASN A 166 3.47 4.08 -14.72
N PHE A 167 3.58 4.91 -13.67
CA PHE A 167 3.82 6.35 -13.83
C PHE A 167 5.08 6.86 -13.11
N VAL A 168 5.71 6.03 -12.27
CA VAL A 168 6.86 6.48 -11.48
C VAL A 168 8.09 6.80 -12.33
N GLU A 169 8.36 6.04 -13.40
CA GLU A 169 9.47 6.35 -14.31
C GLU A 169 9.19 7.59 -15.16
N LYS A 170 7.91 7.94 -15.37
CA LYS A 170 7.51 9.21 -16.01
C LYS A 170 7.92 10.43 -15.17
N THR A 171 7.88 10.33 -13.83
CA THR A 171 8.41 11.38 -12.95
C THR A 171 9.89 11.62 -13.18
N TRP A 172 10.69 10.56 -13.26
CA TRP A 172 12.12 10.68 -13.55
C TRP A 172 12.38 11.29 -14.93
N LYS A 173 11.64 10.84 -15.94
CA LYS A 173 11.75 11.37 -17.30
C LYS A 173 11.41 12.86 -17.35
N ALA A 174 10.33 13.29 -16.71
CA ALA A 174 9.93 14.69 -16.62
C ALA A 174 10.99 15.56 -15.92
N LEU A 175 11.65 15.05 -14.86
CA LEU A 175 12.79 15.73 -14.22
C LEU A 175 13.98 15.92 -15.17
N GLN A 176 14.31 14.89 -15.96
CA GLN A 176 15.43 14.94 -16.91
C GLN A 176 15.15 15.94 -18.04
N ASP A 177 13.92 15.95 -18.53
CA ASP A 177 13.51 16.79 -19.67
C ASP A 177 13.22 18.23 -19.27
N PHE A 178 12.94 18.50 -18.00
CA PHE A 178 12.69 19.85 -17.49
C PHE A 178 13.80 20.82 -17.89
N ARG A 179 13.43 22.00 -18.43
CA ARG A 179 14.37 23.07 -18.83
C ARG A 179 14.19 24.31 -17.98
N GLU A 180 13.02 24.89 -18.00
CA GLU A 180 12.68 26.11 -17.27
C GLU A 180 11.16 26.20 -17.07
N GLY A 181 10.69 26.96 -16.08
CA GLY A 181 9.27 27.18 -15.79
C GLY A 181 8.81 26.55 -14.47
N ASN A 182 7.53 26.19 -14.40
CA ASN A 182 6.93 25.69 -13.17
C ASN A 182 7.08 24.16 -13.05
N ALA A 183 7.68 23.73 -11.94
CA ALA A 183 7.67 22.34 -11.49
C ALA A 183 6.68 22.21 -10.32
N ILE A 184 5.52 21.60 -10.58
CA ILE A 184 4.40 21.55 -9.64
C ILE A 184 4.28 20.19 -8.99
N PHE A 185 4.10 20.18 -7.66
CA PHE A 185 3.87 18.99 -6.84
C PHE A 185 2.54 19.11 -6.11
N THR A 186 1.73 18.03 -6.08
CA THR A 186 0.35 18.12 -5.59
C THR A 186 0.08 17.23 -4.39
N PHE A 187 -0.90 17.63 -3.57
CA PHE A 187 -1.47 16.82 -2.49
C PHE A 187 -3.01 16.92 -2.52
N PRO A 188 -3.75 15.80 -2.65
CA PRO A 188 -5.20 15.80 -2.86
C PRO A 188 -5.99 16.01 -1.57
N ASN A 189 -7.30 16.26 -1.72
CA ASN A 189 -8.26 16.39 -0.62
C ASN A 189 -8.85 15.02 -0.20
N THR A 190 -8.01 13.99 -0.09
CA THR A 190 -8.37 12.65 0.39
C THR A 190 -7.27 12.09 1.28
N PRO A 191 -7.54 11.06 2.09
CA PRO A 191 -6.47 10.28 2.70
C PRO A 191 -5.55 9.70 1.62
N VAL A 192 -4.24 9.66 1.89
CA VAL A 192 -3.23 9.12 0.96
C VAL A 192 -2.31 8.15 1.66
N LYS A 193 -1.78 7.16 0.91
CA LYS A 193 -0.64 6.37 1.41
C LYS A 193 0.60 7.25 1.44
N CYS A 194 1.33 7.25 2.57
CA CYS A 194 2.55 8.04 2.80
C CYS A 194 2.39 9.53 2.50
N ALA A 195 1.67 10.26 3.36
CA ALA A 195 1.42 11.71 3.23
C ALA A 195 2.71 12.57 3.12
N GLY A 196 3.87 12.06 3.49
CA GLY A 196 5.15 12.73 3.29
C GLY A 196 5.77 12.55 1.90
N ALA A 197 5.31 11.60 1.09
CA ALA A 197 5.94 11.30 -0.19
C ALA A 197 5.88 12.43 -1.22
N PRO A 198 4.79 13.24 -1.33
CA PRO A 198 4.73 14.38 -2.24
C PRO A 198 5.82 15.42 -1.95
N GLN A 199 6.06 15.72 -0.68
CA GLN A 199 7.13 16.64 -0.30
C GLN A 199 8.51 16.02 -0.54
N LYS A 200 8.70 14.72 -0.29
CA LYS A 200 9.98 14.06 -0.55
C LYS A 200 10.40 14.21 -2.02
N ILE A 201 9.50 13.92 -2.96
CA ILE A 201 9.84 14.07 -4.38
C ILE A 201 10.08 15.53 -4.76
N MET A 202 9.36 16.48 -4.18
CA MET A 202 9.60 17.90 -4.38
C MET A 202 11.03 18.29 -3.95
N TYR A 203 11.48 17.90 -2.75
CA TYR A 203 12.84 18.19 -2.27
C TYR A 203 13.91 17.48 -3.08
N LEU A 204 13.68 16.23 -3.49
CA LEU A 204 14.60 15.50 -4.36
C LEU A 204 14.70 16.13 -5.75
N SER A 205 13.59 16.64 -6.28
CA SER A 205 13.57 17.38 -7.55
C SER A 205 14.33 18.69 -7.44
N GLU A 206 14.15 19.43 -6.35
CA GLU A 206 14.87 20.67 -6.06
C GLU A 206 16.38 20.42 -5.97
N HIS A 207 16.78 19.36 -5.28
CA HIS A 207 18.18 18.93 -5.22
C HIS A 207 18.74 18.58 -6.62
N TYR A 208 17.97 17.83 -7.43
CA TYR A 208 18.33 17.50 -8.80
C TYR A 208 18.51 18.76 -9.64
N PHE A 209 17.60 19.71 -9.56
CA PHE A 209 17.70 20.98 -10.29
C PHE A 209 18.92 21.79 -9.90
N ARG A 210 19.30 21.82 -8.61
CA ARG A 210 20.56 22.44 -8.17
C ARG A 210 21.77 21.73 -8.75
N LYS A 211 21.84 20.43 -8.60
CA LYS A 211 22.95 19.60 -9.05
C LYS A 211 23.25 19.75 -10.53
N PHE A 212 22.20 19.94 -11.34
CA PHE A 212 22.30 20.06 -12.81
C PHE A 212 22.13 21.50 -13.35
N GLY A 213 22.28 22.51 -12.49
CA GLY A 213 22.27 23.93 -12.88
C GLY A 213 20.89 24.42 -13.36
N LYS A 214 19.82 23.67 -13.15
CA LYS A 214 18.46 24.03 -13.59
C LYS A 214 17.71 24.91 -12.57
N ARG A 215 18.18 24.93 -11.29
CA ARG A 215 17.46 25.58 -10.19
C ARG A 215 17.13 27.06 -10.40
N PRO A 216 18.00 27.90 -10.98
CA PRO A 216 17.68 29.31 -11.23
C PRO A 216 16.52 29.53 -12.21
N LYS A 217 16.22 28.55 -13.06
CA LYS A 217 15.12 28.60 -14.06
C LYS A 217 13.89 27.82 -13.62
N ALA A 218 13.93 27.16 -12.44
CA ALA A 218 12.86 26.36 -11.92
C ALA A 218 12.06 27.12 -10.86
N ASN A 219 10.79 27.39 -11.12
CA ASN A 219 9.83 27.82 -10.12
C ASN A 219 9.17 26.56 -9.52
N ILE A 220 9.55 26.20 -8.30
CA ILE A 220 9.04 25.00 -7.62
C ILE A 220 7.81 25.38 -6.80
N ILE A 221 6.70 24.69 -7.09
CA ILE A 221 5.39 25.00 -6.49
C ILE A 221 4.84 23.72 -5.83
N TYR A 222 4.47 23.81 -4.55
CA TYR A 222 3.75 22.78 -3.83
C TYR A 222 2.31 23.20 -3.57
N ASN A 223 1.36 22.62 -4.31
CA ASN A 223 -0.06 22.86 -4.12
C ASN A 223 -0.67 21.74 -3.27
N THR A 224 -1.14 22.06 -2.10
CA THR A 224 -1.73 21.11 -1.16
C THR A 224 -3.16 21.47 -0.79
N SER A 225 -4.04 20.47 -0.73
CA SER A 225 -5.40 20.64 -0.21
C SER A 225 -5.44 20.84 1.31
N LEU A 226 -4.35 20.52 2.01
CA LEU A 226 -4.27 20.69 3.45
C LEU A 226 -4.16 22.19 3.83
N PRO A 227 -4.61 22.57 5.03
CA PRO A 227 -4.43 23.93 5.57
C PRO A 227 -3.02 24.16 6.14
N VAL A 228 -2.19 23.14 6.20
CA VAL A 228 -0.83 23.15 6.74
C VAL A 228 0.12 22.34 5.86
N ILE A 229 1.42 22.66 5.90
CA ILE A 229 2.42 21.92 5.10
C ILE A 229 2.56 20.47 5.54
N PHE A 230 2.32 20.18 6.82
CA PHE A 230 2.38 18.84 7.39
C PHE A 230 1.54 18.72 8.65
N GLY A 231 0.88 17.58 8.88
CA GLY A 231 -0.08 17.36 9.97
C GLY A 231 0.51 17.36 11.38
N VAL A 232 1.83 17.31 11.54
CA VAL A 232 2.50 17.35 12.86
C VAL A 232 3.23 18.68 12.99
N LYS A 233 2.75 19.55 13.89
CA LYS A 233 3.23 20.94 14.03
C LYS A 233 4.75 21.05 14.16
N LYS A 234 5.39 20.26 15.03
CA LYS A 234 6.85 20.26 15.23
C LYS A 234 7.65 20.08 13.92
N TYR A 235 7.16 19.23 13.03
CA TYR A 235 7.79 19.02 11.72
C TYR A 235 7.34 20.07 10.71
N ALA A 236 6.09 20.54 10.79
CA ALA A 236 5.61 21.60 9.91
C ALA A 236 6.42 22.89 10.06
N ASP A 237 6.74 23.29 11.29
CA ASP A 237 7.54 24.50 11.57
C ASP A 237 8.92 24.41 10.89
N VAL A 238 9.64 23.29 11.01
CA VAL A 238 10.93 23.08 10.37
C VAL A 238 10.81 23.03 8.83
N LEU A 239 9.77 22.38 8.31
CA LEU A 239 9.53 22.31 6.88
C LEU A 239 9.23 23.68 6.26
N LEU A 240 8.55 24.57 6.99
CA LEU A 240 8.32 25.95 6.56
C LEU A 240 9.63 26.74 6.43
N GLU A 241 10.54 26.58 7.35
CA GLU A 241 11.89 27.19 7.24
C GLU A 241 12.64 26.68 6.01
N ILE A 242 12.58 25.35 5.76
CA ILE A 242 13.24 24.73 4.62
C ILE A 242 12.67 25.24 3.29
N VAL A 243 11.33 25.29 3.11
CA VAL A 243 10.72 25.75 1.86
C VAL A 243 11.05 27.23 1.62
N LYS A 244 11.06 28.04 2.68
CA LYS A 244 11.47 29.45 2.59
C LYS A 244 12.93 29.60 2.17
N ALA A 245 13.85 28.88 2.83
CA ALA A 245 15.27 28.92 2.52
C ALA A 245 15.60 28.43 1.11
N ARG A 246 14.78 27.53 0.58
CA ARG A 246 14.95 26.97 -0.78
C ARG A 246 14.14 27.68 -1.85
N ASN A 247 13.46 28.78 -1.51
CA ASN A 247 12.58 29.54 -2.40
C ASN A 247 11.56 28.62 -3.12
N ILE A 248 10.82 27.82 -2.33
CA ILE A 248 9.74 26.94 -2.81
C ILE A 248 8.42 27.61 -2.48
N GLU A 249 7.55 27.81 -3.48
CA GLU A 249 6.20 28.33 -3.29
C GLU A 249 5.29 27.22 -2.72
N VAL A 250 4.54 27.55 -1.64
CA VAL A 250 3.56 26.63 -1.07
C VAL A 250 2.18 27.29 -1.08
N ASN A 251 1.25 26.64 -1.76
CA ASN A 251 -0.15 27.06 -1.80
C ASN A 251 -1.01 26.05 -1.04
N TYR A 252 -1.78 26.53 -0.08
CA TYR A 252 -2.68 25.73 0.74
C TYR A 252 -4.10 25.73 0.20
N ARG A 253 -4.89 24.74 0.59
CA ARG A 253 -6.31 24.63 0.27
C ARG A 253 -6.59 24.63 -1.24
N LEU A 254 -5.63 24.11 -2.02
CA LEU A 254 -5.74 23.89 -3.46
C LEU A 254 -5.77 22.40 -3.77
N ASN A 255 -6.84 21.93 -4.41
CA ASN A 255 -7.02 20.54 -4.82
C ASN A 255 -7.02 20.43 -6.34
N LEU A 256 -6.13 19.59 -6.92
CA LEU A 256 -6.06 19.37 -8.36
C LEU A 256 -7.33 18.66 -8.85
N ILE A 257 -8.04 19.24 -9.80
CA ILE A 257 -9.30 18.71 -10.36
C ILE A 257 -9.24 18.43 -11.87
N GLU A 258 -8.34 19.11 -12.60
CA GLU A 258 -8.22 18.94 -14.06
C GLU A 258 -6.79 19.17 -14.52
N VAL A 259 -6.36 18.43 -15.53
CA VAL A 259 -5.12 18.62 -16.28
C VAL A 259 -5.45 18.76 -17.76
N ARG A 260 -5.02 19.87 -18.38
CA ARG A 260 -5.18 20.18 -19.80
C ARG A 260 -3.82 20.09 -20.47
N THR A 261 -3.52 18.95 -21.05
CA THR A 261 -2.20 18.67 -21.63
C THR A 261 -1.90 19.51 -22.87
N ASP A 262 -2.92 19.79 -23.68
CA ASP A 262 -2.83 20.66 -24.87
C ASP A 262 -2.37 22.09 -24.55
N LYS A 263 -2.68 22.56 -23.35
CA LYS A 263 -2.31 23.89 -22.84
C LYS A 263 -1.24 23.85 -21.75
N GLN A 264 -0.85 22.66 -21.30
CA GLN A 264 0.03 22.45 -20.16
C GLN A 264 -0.47 23.16 -18.89
N GLU A 265 -1.77 23.09 -18.64
CA GLU A 265 -2.45 23.69 -17.50
C GLU A 265 -2.86 22.66 -16.46
N ALA A 266 -2.61 22.98 -15.19
CA ALA A 266 -3.14 22.28 -14.03
C ALA A 266 -4.14 23.16 -13.33
N VAL A 267 -5.41 22.72 -13.23
CA VAL A 267 -6.51 23.46 -12.66
C VAL A 267 -6.81 22.96 -11.26
N PHE A 268 -6.82 23.86 -10.29
CA PHE A 268 -7.06 23.58 -8.89
C PHE A 268 -8.34 24.27 -8.42
N GLU A 269 -9.21 23.54 -7.72
CA GLU A 269 -10.29 24.14 -6.96
C GLU A 269 -9.75 24.79 -5.68
N LYS A 270 -10.33 25.91 -5.29
CA LYS A 270 -10.04 26.58 -4.01
C LYS A 270 -11.00 26.04 -2.96
N LEU A 271 -10.50 25.24 -2.01
CA LEU A 271 -11.34 24.59 -1.01
C LEU A 271 -11.99 25.57 -0.01
N ASP A 272 -11.47 26.78 0.13
CA ASP A 272 -12.04 27.83 0.96
C ASP A 272 -13.03 28.73 0.22
N HIS A 273 -13.11 28.60 -1.12
CA HIS A 273 -14.00 29.36 -1.99
C HIS A 273 -14.65 28.41 -3.01
N PRO A 274 -15.70 27.67 -2.61
CA PRO A 274 -16.35 26.67 -3.48
C PRO A 274 -16.79 27.28 -4.82
N GLY A 275 -16.47 26.60 -5.91
CA GLY A 275 -16.76 27.06 -7.27
C GLY A 275 -15.67 27.93 -7.91
N GLU A 276 -14.70 28.42 -7.13
CA GLU A 276 -13.55 29.12 -7.69
C GLU A 276 -12.39 28.18 -8.02
N THR A 277 -11.65 28.49 -9.08
CA THR A 277 -10.47 27.75 -9.49
C THR A 277 -9.24 28.64 -9.61
N LYS A 278 -8.06 28.03 -9.52
CA LYS A 278 -6.77 28.64 -9.85
C LYS A 278 -6.04 27.74 -10.84
N THR A 279 -5.63 28.31 -11.98
CA THR A 279 -4.91 27.58 -13.02
C THR A 279 -3.43 27.95 -12.99
N PHE A 280 -2.58 26.93 -13.14
CA PHE A 280 -1.13 27.07 -13.24
C PHE A 280 -0.66 26.44 -14.55
N GLN A 281 0.23 27.11 -15.27
CA GLN A 281 1.02 26.50 -16.35
C GLN A 281 2.09 25.60 -15.72
N TYR A 282 2.34 24.42 -16.30
CA TYR A 282 3.39 23.52 -15.83
C TYR A 282 4.37 23.12 -16.96
N GLU A 283 5.63 22.97 -16.59
CA GLU A 283 6.65 22.28 -17.38
C GLU A 283 6.99 20.91 -16.80
N MET A 284 6.67 20.71 -15.52
CA MET A 284 6.66 19.44 -14.85
C MET A 284 5.52 19.39 -13.85
N LEU A 285 4.75 18.30 -13.84
CA LEU A 285 3.67 18.06 -12.87
C LEU A 285 3.84 16.69 -12.23
N HIS A 286 4.03 16.68 -10.90
CA HIS A 286 3.94 15.45 -10.11
C HIS A 286 2.56 15.35 -9.47
N VAL A 287 1.80 14.32 -9.84
CA VAL A 287 0.46 14.10 -9.33
C VAL A 287 0.47 13.10 -8.19
N THR A 288 -0.04 13.52 -7.03
CA THR A 288 -0.54 12.62 -6.01
C THR A 288 -2.04 12.45 -6.23
N PRO A 289 -2.52 11.26 -6.63
CA PRO A 289 -3.93 11.09 -6.95
C PRO A 289 -4.80 11.08 -5.69
N PRO A 290 -6.10 11.37 -5.81
CA PRO A 290 -7.09 10.96 -4.83
C PRO A 290 -7.01 9.45 -4.58
N MET A 291 -7.30 9.02 -3.36
CA MET A 291 -7.25 7.61 -2.96
C MET A 291 -8.45 7.26 -2.09
N ALA A 292 -8.91 6.03 -2.23
CA ALA A 292 -10.03 5.48 -1.48
C ALA A 292 -9.75 4.04 -1.02
N PRO A 293 -10.53 3.50 -0.07
CA PRO A 293 -10.53 2.06 0.15
C PRO A 293 -10.98 1.34 -1.12
N PRO A 294 -10.52 0.11 -1.38
CA PRO A 294 -10.95 -0.64 -2.55
C PRO A 294 -12.48 -0.84 -2.61
N ASP A 295 -13.04 -0.73 -3.80
CA ASP A 295 -14.49 -0.85 -4.07
C ASP A 295 -15.10 -2.11 -3.45
N VAL A 296 -14.39 -3.24 -3.51
CA VAL A 296 -14.85 -4.50 -2.92
C VAL A 296 -15.06 -4.42 -1.41
N ILE A 297 -14.32 -3.55 -0.72
CA ILE A 297 -14.54 -3.26 0.71
C ILE A 297 -15.72 -2.29 0.86
N GLN A 298 -15.72 -1.18 0.12
CA GLN A 298 -16.75 -0.15 0.20
C GLN A 298 -18.16 -0.71 -0.01
N LYS A 299 -18.31 -1.66 -0.94
CA LYS A 299 -19.58 -2.30 -1.31
C LYS A 299 -19.92 -3.53 -0.43
N SER A 300 -19.08 -3.86 0.58
CA SER A 300 -19.27 -5.03 1.41
C SER A 300 -19.86 -4.69 2.79
N PRO A 301 -20.44 -5.68 3.50
CA PRO A 301 -20.87 -5.50 4.88
C PRO A 301 -19.71 -5.27 5.86
N LEU A 302 -18.45 -5.29 5.40
CA LEU A 302 -17.25 -5.07 6.21
C LEU A 302 -16.85 -3.61 6.32
N ALA A 303 -17.49 -2.72 5.55
CA ALA A 303 -17.19 -1.29 5.54
C ALA A 303 -17.84 -0.55 6.71
N ASP A 304 -17.18 0.51 7.17
CA ASP A 304 -17.78 1.58 7.96
C ASP A 304 -18.53 2.59 7.05
N ALA A 305 -19.11 3.62 7.64
CA ALA A 305 -19.84 4.66 6.90
C ALA A 305 -18.97 5.44 5.90
N GLY A 306 -17.64 5.44 6.07
CA GLY A 306 -16.68 6.06 5.16
C GLY A 306 -16.14 5.11 4.10
N GLY A 307 -16.62 3.87 4.03
CA GLY A 307 -16.18 2.84 3.08
C GLY A 307 -14.89 2.11 3.50
N TRP A 308 -14.32 2.41 4.67
CA TRP A 308 -13.12 1.75 5.18
C TRP A 308 -13.45 0.45 5.88
N LEU A 309 -12.53 -0.52 5.84
CA LEU A 309 -12.65 -1.74 6.63
C LEU A 309 -12.78 -1.39 8.12
N ASP A 310 -13.94 -1.73 8.72
CA ASP A 310 -14.31 -1.32 10.10
C ASP A 310 -13.66 -2.20 11.16
N VAL A 311 -12.50 -1.77 11.67
CA VAL A 311 -11.75 -2.50 12.69
C VAL A 311 -11.63 -1.74 14.00
N ASN A 312 -11.53 -2.49 15.09
CA ASN A 312 -11.21 -1.94 16.39
C ASN A 312 -9.76 -1.41 16.40
N LYS A 313 -9.60 -0.13 16.75
CA LYS A 313 -8.30 0.55 16.74
C LYS A 313 -7.24 -0.02 17.70
N GLU A 314 -7.64 -0.81 18.69
CA GLU A 314 -6.73 -1.38 19.68
C GLU A 314 -6.20 -2.75 19.29
N ASN A 315 -7.03 -3.58 18.64
CA ASN A 315 -6.72 -4.97 18.35
C ASN A 315 -6.84 -5.40 16.88
N LEU A 316 -7.30 -4.55 15.99
CA LEU A 316 -7.47 -4.77 14.54
C LEU A 316 -8.48 -5.86 14.15
N GLN A 317 -9.30 -6.34 15.09
CA GLN A 317 -10.43 -7.23 14.83
C GLN A 317 -11.59 -6.42 14.27
N HIS A 318 -12.33 -6.95 13.31
CA HIS A 318 -13.53 -6.33 12.79
C HIS A 318 -14.58 -6.14 13.89
N ARG A 319 -15.30 -5.02 13.89
CA ARG A 319 -16.21 -4.67 14.99
C ARG A 319 -17.43 -5.58 15.08
N ARG A 320 -17.90 -6.12 13.95
CA ARG A 320 -19.08 -7.00 13.88
C ARG A 320 -18.72 -8.49 13.76
N TYR A 321 -17.64 -8.81 13.06
CA TYR A 321 -17.28 -10.20 12.74
C TYR A 321 -16.01 -10.62 13.51
N SER A 322 -16.20 -11.50 14.48
CA SER A 322 -15.12 -11.90 15.39
C SER A 322 -13.99 -12.71 14.76
N ASN A 323 -14.21 -13.26 13.56
CA ASN A 323 -13.23 -14.02 12.80
C ASN A 323 -12.64 -13.24 11.61
N VAL A 324 -12.97 -11.94 11.49
CA VAL A 324 -12.45 -11.05 10.45
C VAL A 324 -11.51 -10.01 11.07
N PHE A 325 -10.42 -9.72 10.38
CA PHE A 325 -9.38 -8.80 10.83
C PHE A 325 -8.89 -7.93 9.66
N GLY A 326 -8.35 -6.75 9.99
CA GLY A 326 -7.80 -5.86 8.99
C GLY A 326 -6.41 -5.34 9.33
N ILE A 327 -5.61 -5.06 8.30
CA ILE A 327 -4.28 -4.47 8.45
C ILE A 327 -3.94 -3.55 7.28
N GLY A 328 -3.23 -2.47 7.57
CA GLY A 328 -2.72 -1.55 6.55
C GLY A 328 -3.74 -0.52 6.08
N ASP A 329 -3.52 -0.05 4.86
CA ASP A 329 -4.11 1.19 4.38
C ASP A 329 -5.62 1.11 4.14
N CYS A 330 -6.17 -0.08 3.91
CA CYS A 330 -7.62 -0.27 3.69
C CYS A 330 -8.48 -0.10 4.95
N THR A 331 -7.87 -0.01 6.14
CA THR A 331 -8.57 0.05 7.42
C THR A 331 -8.92 1.49 7.83
N ASN A 332 -9.94 1.64 8.68
CA ASN A 332 -10.32 2.91 9.31
C ASN A 332 -9.41 3.33 10.48
N LEU A 333 -8.25 2.71 10.63
CA LEU A 333 -7.31 3.03 11.71
C LEU A 333 -6.81 4.48 11.62
N PRO A 334 -6.75 5.22 12.74
CA PRO A 334 -6.29 6.60 12.79
C PRO A 334 -4.75 6.67 12.79
N THR A 335 -4.13 6.02 11.84
CA THR A 335 -2.66 5.96 11.67
C THR A 335 -2.29 6.39 10.26
N SER A 336 -1.06 6.86 10.09
CA SER A 336 -0.51 7.07 8.75
C SER A 336 -0.55 5.77 7.94
N LYS A 337 -0.98 5.85 6.71
CA LYS A 337 -1.04 4.70 5.77
C LYS A 337 0.35 4.46 5.19
N THR A 338 1.17 3.68 5.91
CA THR A 338 2.58 3.45 5.58
C THR A 338 3.03 2.02 5.90
N ALA A 339 4.09 1.56 5.24
CA ALA A 339 4.73 0.27 5.55
C ALA A 339 5.21 0.19 7.01
N ALA A 340 5.66 1.30 7.59
CA ALA A 340 6.06 1.35 9.01
C ALA A 340 4.86 1.12 9.95
N ALA A 341 3.70 1.69 9.63
CA ALA A 341 2.46 1.43 10.38
C ALA A 341 2.08 -0.05 10.30
N VAL A 342 2.14 -0.66 9.10
CA VAL A 342 1.88 -2.09 8.90
C VAL A 342 2.82 -2.96 9.75
N ALA A 343 4.10 -2.62 9.84
CA ALA A 343 5.05 -3.37 10.67
C ALA A 343 4.62 -3.39 12.15
N ALA A 344 4.22 -2.25 12.72
CA ALA A 344 3.72 -2.15 14.08
C ALA A 344 2.37 -2.89 14.25
N GLN A 345 1.42 -2.66 13.33
CA GLN A 345 0.12 -3.31 13.32
C GLN A 345 0.23 -4.84 13.24
N SER A 346 1.19 -5.37 12.51
CA SER A 346 1.37 -6.81 12.34
C SER A 346 1.69 -7.55 13.66
N ALA A 347 2.40 -6.91 14.58
CA ALA A 347 2.68 -7.48 15.91
C ALA A 347 1.41 -7.54 16.76
N VAL A 348 0.63 -6.45 16.77
CA VAL A 348 -0.66 -6.38 17.47
C VAL A 348 -1.63 -7.42 16.93
N LEU A 349 -1.82 -7.43 15.61
CA LEU A 349 -2.75 -8.35 14.95
C LEU A 349 -2.37 -9.82 15.17
N SER A 350 -1.08 -10.15 15.12
CA SER A 350 -0.61 -11.52 15.39
C SER A 350 -0.93 -11.98 16.83
N LYS A 351 -0.89 -11.07 17.81
CA LYS A 351 -1.28 -11.35 19.19
C LYS A 351 -2.79 -11.51 19.29
N THR A 352 -3.55 -10.58 18.70
CA THR A 352 -5.02 -10.63 18.67
C THR A 352 -5.53 -11.98 18.13
N ILE A 353 -5.06 -12.37 16.95
CA ILE A 353 -5.49 -13.62 16.31
C ILE A 353 -5.12 -14.82 17.18
N SER A 354 -3.94 -14.82 17.83
CA SER A 354 -3.55 -15.92 18.72
C SER A 354 -4.48 -16.08 19.93
N MET A 355 -4.99 -14.97 20.49
CA MET A 355 -5.96 -15.01 21.58
C MET A 355 -7.31 -15.53 21.08
N VAL A 356 -7.78 -15.00 19.94
CA VAL A 356 -9.05 -15.45 19.34
C VAL A 356 -9.01 -16.94 18.99
N MET A 357 -7.91 -17.47 18.47
CA MET A 357 -7.73 -18.89 18.18
C MET A 357 -7.80 -19.78 19.41
N LYS A 358 -7.52 -19.22 20.60
CA LYS A 358 -7.64 -19.90 21.90
C LYS A 358 -8.99 -19.66 22.60
N ASN A 359 -9.95 -19.01 21.91
CA ASN A 359 -11.21 -18.53 22.46
C ASN A 359 -11.04 -17.51 23.61
N GLU A 360 -9.90 -16.80 23.62
CA GLU A 360 -9.63 -15.73 24.57
C GLU A 360 -10.08 -14.38 24.00
N LYS A 361 -10.68 -13.52 24.82
CA LYS A 361 -11.04 -12.14 24.39
C LYS A 361 -9.78 -11.29 24.28
N PRO A 362 -9.55 -10.59 23.13
CA PRO A 362 -8.42 -9.67 23.00
C PRO A 362 -8.54 -8.50 23.99
N THR A 363 -7.74 -8.51 25.05
CA THR A 363 -7.75 -7.51 26.11
C THR A 363 -6.59 -6.52 26.06
N HIS A 364 -5.61 -6.77 25.17
CA HIS A 364 -4.45 -5.89 25.05
C HIS A 364 -4.79 -4.62 24.27
N LYS A 365 -4.33 -3.50 24.79
CA LYS A 365 -4.31 -2.23 24.05
C LYS A 365 -3.02 -2.18 23.24
N GLY A 366 -3.13 -2.46 21.92
CA GLY A 366 -1.99 -2.38 21.03
C GLY A 366 -1.56 -0.93 20.85
N THR A 367 -0.29 -0.63 21.00
CA THR A 367 0.26 0.62 20.50
C THR A 367 0.37 0.46 18.97
N LEU A 368 -0.69 0.81 18.26
CA LEU A 368 -0.70 0.84 16.79
C LEU A 368 0.21 1.98 16.36
N GLY A 369 1.53 1.71 16.25
CA GLY A 369 2.44 2.71 15.71
C GLY A 369 1.89 4.12 15.84
N ARG A 370 1.59 4.61 17.04
CA ARG A 370 1.66 6.04 17.27
C ARG A 370 3.01 6.35 16.67
N SER A 371 3.04 6.94 15.50
CA SER A 371 4.17 7.78 15.17
C SER A 371 4.43 8.47 16.49
N LYS A 372 5.63 8.29 17.06
CA LYS A 372 6.00 8.89 18.35
C LYS A 372 5.99 10.43 18.25
N THR A 373 4.93 10.98 17.73
CA THR A 373 4.70 12.35 17.32
C THR A 373 3.64 13.04 18.15
N SER A 374 3.04 12.35 19.14
CA SER A 374 2.23 13.01 20.16
C SER A 374 2.90 12.83 21.52
N GLU A 375 3.50 13.91 22.01
CA GLU A 375 3.94 14.18 23.37
C GLU A 375 4.96 13.20 23.99
N ASN A 376 6.16 13.71 24.27
CA ASN A 376 7.27 13.09 25.01
C ASN A 376 7.99 11.93 24.33
N VAL A 377 8.80 12.24 23.35
CA VAL A 377 10.03 11.49 23.06
C VAL A 377 11.15 12.49 22.97
N ASP A 378 12.10 12.38 23.89
CA ASP A 378 13.48 12.80 23.64
C ASP A 378 13.99 11.98 22.45
N ALA A 379 13.63 12.43 21.26
CA ALA A 379 14.25 11.93 20.05
C ALA A 379 15.73 12.34 20.12
N PRO A 380 16.67 11.44 19.79
CA PRO A 380 18.05 11.87 19.61
C PRO A 380 18.00 13.08 18.67
N ARG A 381 18.69 14.14 19.07
CA ARG A 381 18.84 15.37 18.28
C ARG A 381 19.62 15.02 17.03
N TYR A 382 18.95 14.50 16.01
CA TYR A 382 19.44 14.63 14.66
C TYR A 382 19.22 16.10 14.31
N GLU A 383 20.28 16.87 14.20
CA GLU A 383 20.19 18.20 13.65
C GLU A 383 19.64 18.08 12.24
N VAL A 384 18.78 19.02 11.83
CA VAL A 384 18.15 19.03 10.50
C VAL A 384 19.19 18.94 9.37
N LYS A 385 20.43 19.35 9.66
CA LYS A 385 21.61 19.18 8.80
C LYS A 385 21.91 17.71 8.46
N ASP A 386 21.72 16.77 9.40
CA ASP A 386 22.05 15.36 9.20
C ASP A 386 21.03 14.60 8.35
N VAL A 387 19.82 15.11 8.25
CA VAL A 387 18.74 14.50 7.41
C VAL A 387 18.81 14.97 5.96
N LEU A 388 19.53 16.03 5.68
CA LEU A 388 19.62 16.70 4.37
C LEU A 388 21.03 16.68 3.76
N GLN A 389 22.00 16.08 4.41
CA GLN A 389 23.31 15.79 3.80
C GLN A 389 23.16 14.64 2.80
N LEU A 390 22.67 14.98 1.63
CA LEU A 390 22.93 14.29 0.37
C LEU A 390 24.05 15.09 -0.30
N ASP A 391 25.28 14.79 0.07
CA ASP A 391 26.47 15.14 -0.71
C ASP A 391 26.50 14.34 -2.01
#